data_d8d6d07cb40a3d1b55a563ca3b2a5b74
#
_entry.id   d8d6d07cb40a3d1b55a563ca3b2a5b74
#
_cell.length_a   1.000
_cell.length_b   1.000
_cell.length_c   1.000
_cell.angle_alpha   90.00
_cell.angle_beta   90.00
_cell.angle_gamma   90.00
#
_symmetry.space_group_name_H-M   'P 1'
#
loop_
_entity.id
_entity.type
_entity.pdbx_description
1 polymer ?
#
loop_
_entity_poly.entity_id
_entity_poly.type
_entity_poly.pdbx_seq_one_letter_code
_entity_poly.pdbx_strand_id
1 'polypeptide(L)'
;MKTKNILYFLICLFAFSSCQDMFEPADENNRQAEDMAEESQYAHGLLIYAYDRLPYLTTTQTDIATDDAVTNLKNSNYLDMATGKWSADNNPMSQWDACKDGIQYVNLFLTIVDQTKWAPSAVSKQQMFVDRLKGEAYGLRALLYYYLLMAHGGYADDGVLYGVPLLTEPEDGSSDYNQPRATFAECVNQIFSDCDNAVKLLPADYTDISSPDEIPAKYKDLGATVSGYNLVMGLKAKNLLSGKVAEAIKAQTALLAASPAFRDQSGVTSEQAAILCAKALERIGGLAGFDKDGNINWYMNATKLNNHADFDEILWREDYHLNSAQEKENFPPTLYGSGRVNPSQNFVDAFPMRNGYPITNKLKSGYNENDPYAGRDPRLANIVIYNGATFKRTVIYSGTYPRVSADGKLVEYNDNIGYDSQSTRTGYYLRKALRDDVSPNPSSLIEKEHVYPRIRYTELFLAYAEAANDAWGPKNDPKGIGYTAYDVIKAIRERAGLGTDAMGLPLPEGDAYLDDCAADKAKMTDLIRNERRIELSFENKRFWDMRRWLLKLDDTVEGMRIDKIDDSKDPTPDNLEYTRINVESRVYDNSYQCYGPIPKGEVLRWSNLKQNKGWK
;
A
#
# COMPACT_ATOMS: atom_id res chain seq x y z
N MET A 1 76.99 33.64 23.95
CA MET A 1 76.37 32.89 22.85
C MET A 1 75.74 31.55 23.28
N LYS A 2 75.75 31.15 24.54
CA LYS A 2 75.18 29.82 24.97
C LYS A 2 73.74 29.87 25.54
N THR A 3 73.30 31.01 25.98
CA THR A 3 71.93 31.16 26.58
C THR A 3 70.82 31.41 25.56
N LYS A 4 71.14 32.01 24.40
CA LYS A 4 70.12 32.22 23.34
C LYS A 4 69.71 30.90 22.62
N ASN A 5 70.62 29.95 22.46
CA ASN A 5 70.33 28.68 21.79
C ASN A 5 69.51 27.73 22.66
N ILE A 6 69.59 27.81 24.00
CA ILE A 6 68.80 27.06 24.92
C ILE A 6 67.30 27.54 24.90
N LEU A 7 67.12 28.87 24.76
CA LEU A 7 65.79 29.46 24.68
C LEU A 7 65.09 29.08 23.36
N TYR A 8 65.80 29.02 22.25
CA TYR A 8 65.23 28.56 20.96
C TYR A 8 64.93 27.06 20.98
N PHE A 9 65.73 26.24 21.67
CA PHE A 9 65.47 24.80 21.81
C PHE A 9 64.24 24.49 22.71
N LEU A 10 64.02 25.27 23.77
CA LEU A 10 62.86 25.21 24.63
C LEU A 10 61.60 25.70 23.92
N ILE A 11 61.68 26.74 23.08
CA ILE A 11 60.51 27.20 22.29
C ILE A 11 60.14 26.20 21.20
N CYS A 12 61.10 25.52 20.58
CA CYS A 12 60.82 24.45 19.62
C CYS A 12 60.22 23.18 20.30
N LEU A 13 60.56 22.85 21.55
CA LEU A 13 59.97 21.73 22.27
C LEU A 13 58.50 21.98 22.69
N PHE A 14 58.13 23.25 22.96
CA PHE A 14 56.72 23.60 23.25
C PHE A 14 55.87 23.73 22.00
N ALA A 15 56.46 23.89 20.79
CA ALA A 15 55.71 23.93 19.54
C ALA A 15 55.31 22.55 19.01
N PHE A 16 55.88 21.45 19.54
CA PHE A 16 55.54 20.08 19.14
C PHE A 16 54.52 19.39 20.06
N SER A 17 54.11 20.00 21.18
CA SER A 17 53.12 19.45 22.09
C SER A 17 51.69 20.02 21.89
N SER A 18 51.49 20.87 20.86
CA SER A 18 50.20 21.55 20.65
C SER A 18 49.49 21.20 19.34
N CYS A 19 49.80 20.09 18.69
CA CYS A 19 49.21 19.76 17.41
C CYS A 19 48.69 18.31 17.30
N GLN A 20 48.31 17.65 18.41
CA GLN A 20 47.61 16.37 18.29
C GLN A 20 46.13 16.56 18.03
N ASP A 21 45.51 17.64 18.52
CA ASP A 21 44.08 17.91 18.33
C ASP A 21 43.71 18.58 16.99
N MET A 22 44.71 19.00 16.17
CA MET A 22 44.45 19.74 14.93
C MET A 22 44.29 18.84 13.69
N PHE A 23 44.50 17.53 13.83
CA PHE A 23 44.33 16.53 12.76
C PHE A 23 43.32 15.45 13.09
N GLU A 24 42.67 15.51 14.24
CA GLU A 24 41.44 14.75 14.43
C GLU A 24 40.36 15.43 13.59
N PRO A 25 39.72 14.70 12.65
CA PRO A 25 38.53 15.24 11.97
C PRO A 25 37.54 15.66 13.08
N ALA A 26 37.03 16.87 13.00
CA ALA A 26 36.06 17.33 13.96
C ALA A 26 34.94 16.29 14.03
N ASP A 27 34.77 15.65 15.20
CA ASP A 27 33.74 14.67 15.49
C ASP A 27 32.30 15.24 15.39
N GLU A 28 32.18 16.48 14.92
CA GLU A 28 30.91 17.20 14.79
C GLU A 28 29.92 16.51 13.87
N ASN A 29 30.34 15.58 13.00
CA ASN A 29 29.49 14.84 12.10
C ASN A 29 29.42 13.31 12.38
N ASN A 30 30.15 12.78 13.35
CA ASN A 30 30.15 11.37 13.75
C ASN A 30 29.82 11.26 15.24
N ARG A 31 28.54 11.45 15.60
CA ARG A 31 28.09 11.21 16.97
C ARG A 31 28.06 9.71 17.26
N GLN A 32 28.69 9.31 18.36
CA GLN A 32 28.62 7.94 18.85
C GLN A 32 27.18 7.67 19.39
N ALA A 33 26.76 6.41 19.42
CA ALA A 33 25.43 6.01 19.91
C ALA A 33 25.20 6.48 21.36
N GLU A 34 26.25 6.46 22.20
CA GLU A 34 26.21 6.91 23.58
C GLU A 34 25.89 8.40 23.70
N ASP A 35 26.48 9.24 22.83
CA ASP A 35 26.22 10.69 22.80
C ASP A 35 24.77 10.98 22.37
N MET A 36 24.23 10.17 21.46
CA MET A 36 22.82 10.29 21.04
C MET A 36 21.84 9.97 22.18
N ALA A 37 22.20 9.08 23.10
CA ALA A 37 21.38 8.74 24.27
C ALA A 37 21.22 9.91 25.27
N GLU A 38 22.18 10.82 25.33
CA GLU A 38 22.10 12.03 26.17
C GLU A 38 21.11 13.07 25.60
N GLU A 39 20.89 13.09 24.28
CA GLU A 39 20.04 14.04 23.58
C GLU A 39 18.83 13.35 22.92
N SER A 40 17.70 13.29 23.61
CA SER A 40 16.50 12.57 23.14
C SER A 40 16.02 12.98 21.74
N GLN A 41 16.30 14.19 21.27
CA GLN A 41 15.93 14.65 19.92
C GLN A 41 16.70 13.89 18.84
N TYR A 42 17.99 13.63 19.05
CA TYR A 42 18.80 12.86 18.11
C TYR A 42 18.40 11.39 18.10
N ALA A 43 18.20 10.80 19.29
CA ALA A 43 17.69 9.44 19.39
C ALA A 43 16.34 9.29 18.66
N HIS A 44 15.41 10.22 18.86
CA HIS A 44 14.14 10.23 18.15
C HIS A 44 14.29 10.40 16.64
N GLY A 45 15.30 11.18 16.20
CA GLY A 45 15.61 11.36 14.79
C GLY A 45 15.89 10.05 14.05
N LEU A 46 16.55 9.06 14.69
CA LEU A 46 16.78 7.73 14.10
C LEU A 46 15.45 7.02 13.78
N LEU A 47 14.47 7.11 14.68
CA LEU A 47 13.16 6.51 14.47
C LEU A 47 12.38 7.23 13.35
N ILE A 48 12.47 8.56 13.28
CA ILE A 48 11.87 9.36 12.20
C ILE A 48 12.47 8.97 10.84
N TYR A 49 13.80 8.79 10.75
CA TYR A 49 14.43 8.32 9.51
C TYR A 49 13.92 6.94 9.08
N ALA A 50 13.59 6.06 10.02
CA ALA A 50 12.98 4.77 9.68
C ALA A 50 11.55 4.94 9.11
N TYR A 51 10.75 5.87 9.65
CA TYR A 51 9.45 6.22 9.06
C TYR A 51 9.60 6.79 7.64
N ASP A 52 10.59 7.65 7.40
CA ASP A 52 10.85 8.25 6.07
C ASP A 52 11.26 7.21 5.01
N ARG A 53 11.72 6.03 5.43
CA ARG A 53 12.07 4.93 4.52
C ARG A 53 10.88 4.04 4.15
N LEU A 54 9.72 4.23 4.76
CA LEU A 54 8.53 3.49 4.39
C LEU A 54 8.07 3.85 2.97
N PRO A 55 7.73 2.86 2.14
CA PRO A 55 7.15 3.13 0.84
C PRO A 55 5.89 3.99 0.95
N TYR A 56 5.79 5.04 0.16
CA TYR A 56 4.59 5.87 0.09
C TYR A 56 3.56 5.24 -0.84
N LEU A 57 2.29 5.25 -0.42
CA LEU A 57 1.16 4.76 -1.20
C LEU A 57 0.42 5.88 -1.96
N THR A 58 1.03 7.05 -2.09
CA THR A 58 0.42 8.24 -2.67
C THR A 58 0.27 8.18 -4.18
N THR A 59 0.93 7.24 -4.85
CA THR A 59 0.86 7.06 -6.30
C THR A 59 0.45 5.65 -6.65
N THR A 60 -0.42 5.51 -7.65
CA THR A 60 -0.92 4.23 -8.16
C THR A 60 0.00 3.64 -9.25
N GLN A 61 1.31 3.74 -9.06
CA GLN A 61 2.26 3.44 -10.13
C GLN A 61 2.41 1.95 -10.41
N THR A 62 2.32 1.10 -9.39
CA THR A 62 2.48 -0.35 -9.60
C THR A 62 1.35 -0.96 -10.43
N ASP A 63 0.16 -0.37 -10.39
CA ASP A 63 -1.01 -0.85 -11.15
C ASP A 63 -0.81 -0.70 -12.67
N ILE A 64 -0.01 0.29 -13.13
CA ILE A 64 0.32 0.43 -14.56
C ILE A 64 1.26 -0.66 -15.09
N ALA A 65 1.82 -1.49 -14.21
CA ALA A 65 2.61 -2.66 -14.58
C ALA A 65 1.78 -3.97 -14.55
N THR A 66 0.45 -3.87 -14.46
CA THR A 66 -0.47 -5.01 -14.37
C THR A 66 -1.49 -5.00 -15.51
N ASP A 67 -2.43 -5.93 -15.48
CA ASP A 67 -3.59 -5.97 -16.38
C ASP A 67 -4.66 -4.90 -16.08
N ASP A 68 -4.52 -4.14 -14.98
CA ASP A 68 -5.52 -3.15 -14.55
C ASP A 68 -5.37 -1.79 -15.21
N ALA A 69 -4.16 -1.39 -15.62
CA ALA A 69 -3.95 -0.09 -16.24
C ALA A 69 -2.68 0.01 -17.08
N VAL A 70 -2.62 1.07 -17.90
CA VAL A 70 -1.41 1.57 -18.55
C VAL A 70 -1.20 3.04 -18.19
N THR A 71 -0.06 3.60 -18.60
CA THR A 71 0.20 5.04 -18.50
C THR A 71 0.45 5.65 -19.88
N ASN A 72 0.08 6.93 -20.05
CA ASN A 72 0.48 7.72 -21.20
C ASN A 72 1.88 8.37 -21.02
N LEU A 73 2.52 8.22 -19.85
CA LEU A 73 3.86 8.71 -19.57
C LEU A 73 4.91 7.77 -20.19
N LYS A 74 5.53 8.21 -21.31
CA LYS A 74 6.47 7.40 -22.08
C LYS A 74 7.75 7.00 -21.33
N ASN A 75 8.19 7.78 -20.35
CA ASN A 75 9.42 7.55 -19.58
C ASN A 75 9.12 6.97 -18.19
N SER A 76 8.11 6.13 -18.04
CA SER A 76 7.79 5.46 -16.80
C SER A 76 8.62 4.18 -16.63
N ASN A 77 9.35 4.06 -15.51
CA ASN A 77 10.08 2.85 -15.18
C ASN A 77 9.15 1.62 -15.02
N TYR A 78 7.90 1.84 -14.57
CA TYR A 78 6.90 0.77 -14.48
C TYR A 78 6.41 0.33 -15.85
N LEU A 79 6.30 1.25 -16.82
CA LEU A 79 6.01 0.92 -18.20
C LEU A 79 7.16 0.11 -18.81
N ASP A 80 8.40 0.54 -18.61
CA ASP A 80 9.60 -0.16 -19.06
C ASP A 80 9.67 -1.59 -18.49
N MET A 81 9.39 -1.73 -17.20
CA MET A 81 9.29 -3.03 -16.53
C MET A 81 8.24 -3.93 -17.19
N ALA A 82 7.02 -3.41 -17.38
CA ALA A 82 5.89 -4.15 -17.93
C ALA A 82 6.09 -4.58 -19.41
N THR A 83 6.96 -3.89 -20.13
CA THR A 83 7.26 -4.13 -21.57
C THR A 83 8.58 -4.86 -21.81
N GLY A 84 9.13 -5.53 -20.78
CA GLY A 84 10.24 -6.47 -20.91
C GLY A 84 11.61 -5.93 -20.49
N LYS A 85 11.71 -4.75 -19.88
CA LYS A 85 12.97 -4.22 -19.35
C LYS A 85 13.18 -4.52 -17.85
N TRP A 86 12.35 -5.37 -17.24
CA TRP A 86 12.52 -5.75 -15.86
C TRP A 86 13.71 -6.68 -15.69
N SER A 87 14.66 -6.27 -14.87
CA SER A 87 15.90 -7.00 -14.59
C SER A 87 16.35 -6.76 -13.15
N ALA A 88 17.39 -7.49 -12.72
CA ALA A 88 18.00 -7.26 -11.41
C ALA A 88 18.71 -5.90 -11.28
N ASP A 89 19.06 -5.27 -12.41
CA ASP A 89 19.63 -3.92 -12.49
C ASP A 89 18.57 -2.83 -12.63
N ASN A 90 17.37 -3.18 -13.15
CA ASN A 90 16.27 -2.25 -13.39
C ASN A 90 14.99 -2.80 -12.79
N ASN A 91 14.81 -2.60 -11.49
CA ASN A 91 13.65 -3.07 -10.72
C ASN A 91 12.97 -1.91 -10.00
N PRO A 92 11.94 -1.28 -10.61
CA PRO A 92 11.20 -0.20 -9.94
C PRO A 92 10.37 -0.67 -8.73
N MET A 93 10.20 -1.99 -8.56
CA MET A 93 9.52 -2.58 -7.40
C MET A 93 10.49 -2.89 -6.25
N SER A 94 11.79 -2.59 -6.39
CA SER A 94 12.76 -2.86 -5.32
C SER A 94 12.45 -2.08 -4.06
N GLN A 95 12.56 -2.78 -2.93
CA GLN A 95 12.47 -2.20 -1.60
C GLN A 95 13.80 -2.37 -0.82
N TRP A 96 14.85 -2.80 -1.52
CA TRP A 96 16.10 -3.25 -0.90
C TRP A 96 16.78 -2.15 -0.10
N ASP A 97 17.16 -1.06 -0.76
CA ASP A 97 17.96 -0.01 -0.13
C ASP A 97 17.17 0.73 0.96
N ALA A 98 15.97 1.22 0.62
CA ALA A 98 15.15 1.98 1.56
C ALA A 98 14.82 1.18 2.82
N CYS A 99 14.43 -0.11 2.66
CA CYS A 99 14.08 -0.93 3.82
C CYS A 99 15.32 -1.33 4.63
N LYS A 100 16.46 -1.63 4.01
CA LYS A 100 17.70 -1.93 4.75
C LYS A 100 18.18 -0.71 5.52
N ASP A 101 18.17 0.48 4.92
CA ASP A 101 18.49 1.72 5.62
C ASP A 101 17.57 1.93 6.83
N GLY A 102 16.26 1.76 6.65
CA GLY A 102 15.31 1.89 7.75
C GLY A 102 15.56 0.88 8.87
N ILE A 103 15.89 -0.38 8.53
CA ILE A 103 16.25 -1.42 9.51
C ILE A 103 17.51 -1.05 10.28
N GLN A 104 18.53 -0.50 9.60
CA GLN A 104 19.74 -0.04 10.25
C GLN A 104 19.45 1.06 11.28
N TYR A 105 18.63 2.06 10.93
CA TYR A 105 18.23 3.12 11.86
C TYR A 105 17.43 2.56 13.05
N VAL A 106 16.51 1.62 12.80
CA VAL A 106 15.75 0.96 13.87
C VAL A 106 16.68 0.17 14.79
N ASN A 107 17.62 -0.60 14.24
CA ASN A 107 18.55 -1.38 15.04
C ASN A 107 19.43 -0.46 15.90
N LEU A 108 19.98 0.60 15.34
CA LEU A 108 20.76 1.57 16.09
C LEU A 108 19.91 2.24 17.20
N PHE A 109 18.66 2.61 16.88
CA PHE A 109 17.74 3.17 17.86
C PHE A 109 17.47 2.19 19.03
N LEU A 110 17.27 0.90 18.74
CA LEU A 110 17.01 -0.11 19.75
C LEU A 110 18.18 -0.31 20.73
N THR A 111 19.43 0.01 20.33
CA THR A 111 20.59 -0.08 21.24
C THR A 111 20.62 1.04 22.28
N ILE A 112 20.02 2.19 21.99
CA ILE A 112 20.11 3.39 22.84
C ILE A 112 18.80 3.77 23.55
N VAL A 113 17.64 3.28 23.08
CA VAL A 113 16.32 3.73 23.54
C VAL A 113 16.12 3.59 25.04
N ASP A 114 16.61 2.51 25.66
CA ASP A 114 16.48 2.25 27.09
C ASP A 114 17.33 3.22 27.95
N GLN A 115 18.45 3.71 27.41
CA GLN A 115 19.39 4.61 28.08
C GLN A 115 19.07 6.08 27.82
N THR A 116 18.28 6.38 26.78
CA THR A 116 17.96 7.75 26.38
C THR A 116 17.15 8.49 27.43
N LYS A 117 17.55 9.72 27.73
CA LYS A 117 16.90 10.59 28.72
C LYS A 117 15.67 11.29 28.15
N TRP A 118 14.56 10.53 27.99
CA TRP A 118 13.30 11.04 27.43
C TRP A 118 12.58 12.01 28.34
N ALA A 119 12.52 11.72 29.65
CA ALA A 119 11.88 12.53 30.68
C ALA A 119 12.52 12.24 32.05
N PRO A 120 13.80 12.59 32.28
CA PRO A 120 14.58 12.13 33.44
C PRO A 120 14.03 12.58 34.80
N SER A 121 13.23 13.65 34.83
CA SER A 121 12.58 14.16 36.05
C SER A 121 11.24 13.47 36.41
N ALA A 122 10.74 12.53 35.54
CA ALA A 122 9.43 11.92 35.70
C ALA A 122 9.46 10.44 35.30
N VAL A 123 9.71 9.55 36.28
CA VAL A 123 9.91 8.10 36.07
C VAL A 123 8.84 7.46 35.20
N SER A 124 7.57 7.75 35.46
CA SER A 124 6.47 7.18 34.66
C SER A 124 6.47 7.66 33.22
N LYS A 125 6.80 8.93 32.96
CA LYS A 125 6.90 9.44 31.58
C LYS A 125 8.12 8.87 30.86
N GLN A 126 9.26 8.75 31.55
CA GLN A 126 10.46 8.11 31.03
C GLN A 126 10.14 6.69 30.52
N GLN A 127 9.48 5.88 31.37
CA GLN A 127 9.13 4.50 30.99
C GLN A 127 8.10 4.45 29.86
N MET A 128 7.10 5.35 29.86
CA MET A 128 6.13 5.41 28.77
C MET A 128 6.77 5.79 27.44
N PHE A 129 7.74 6.73 27.43
CA PHE A 129 8.48 7.07 26.20
C PHE A 129 9.32 5.89 25.72
N VAL A 130 10.03 5.21 26.62
CA VAL A 130 10.81 4.01 26.26
C VAL A 130 9.90 2.95 25.66
N ASP A 131 8.80 2.60 26.32
CA ASP A 131 7.88 1.58 25.84
C ASP A 131 7.29 1.94 24.47
N ARG A 132 6.81 3.20 24.32
CA ARG A 132 6.21 3.65 23.05
C ARG A 132 7.20 3.60 21.91
N LEU A 133 8.33 4.28 22.04
CA LEU A 133 9.27 4.42 20.95
C LEU A 133 9.96 3.09 20.60
N LYS A 134 10.21 2.25 21.59
CA LYS A 134 10.71 0.88 21.40
C LYS A 134 9.67 0.00 20.69
N GLY A 135 8.40 0.12 21.06
CA GLY A 135 7.30 -0.57 20.39
C GLY A 135 7.11 -0.12 18.94
N GLU A 136 7.19 1.19 18.67
CA GLU A 136 7.19 1.72 17.30
C GLU A 136 8.36 1.16 16.48
N ALA A 137 9.57 1.12 17.06
CA ALA A 137 10.77 0.59 16.41
C ALA A 137 10.61 -0.87 16.00
N TYR A 138 10.12 -1.73 16.89
CA TYR A 138 9.83 -3.13 16.54
C TYR A 138 8.80 -3.24 15.42
N GLY A 139 7.70 -2.52 15.51
CA GLY A 139 6.67 -2.57 14.48
C GLY A 139 7.14 -2.04 13.12
N LEU A 140 7.98 -0.99 13.10
CA LEU A 140 8.61 -0.49 11.87
C LEU A 140 9.56 -1.52 11.27
N ARG A 141 10.39 -2.20 12.07
CA ARG A 141 11.28 -3.25 11.57
C ARG A 141 10.49 -4.42 10.99
N ALA A 142 9.40 -4.82 11.64
CA ALA A 142 8.49 -5.83 11.11
C ALA A 142 7.93 -5.43 9.73
N LEU A 143 7.48 -4.19 9.58
CA LEU A 143 6.91 -3.69 8.33
C LEU A 143 7.96 -3.60 7.21
N LEU A 144 9.18 -3.13 7.53
CA LEU A 144 10.28 -3.05 6.58
C LEU A 144 10.68 -4.44 6.08
N TYR A 145 10.75 -5.44 6.97
CA TYR A 145 10.97 -6.83 6.57
C TYR A 145 9.80 -7.42 5.76
N TYR A 146 8.56 -7.07 6.07
CA TYR A 146 7.41 -7.47 5.26
C TYR A 146 7.54 -6.97 3.81
N TYR A 147 7.92 -5.70 3.60
CA TYR A 147 8.15 -5.16 2.26
C TYR A 147 9.32 -5.84 1.55
N LEU A 148 10.41 -6.12 2.25
CA LEU A 148 11.55 -6.86 1.69
C LEU A 148 11.15 -8.28 1.27
N LEU A 149 10.40 -9.01 2.09
CA LEU A 149 9.91 -10.34 1.75
C LEU A 149 9.00 -10.33 0.53
N MET A 150 8.06 -9.39 0.50
CA MET A 150 7.11 -9.23 -0.61
C MET A 150 7.84 -8.92 -1.93
N ALA A 151 8.88 -8.07 -1.89
CA ALA A 151 9.60 -7.63 -3.08
C ALA A 151 10.67 -8.63 -3.54
N HIS A 152 11.39 -9.27 -2.62
CA HIS A 152 12.64 -9.99 -2.88
C HIS A 152 12.65 -11.45 -2.42
N GLY A 153 11.65 -11.89 -1.65
CA GLY A 153 11.51 -13.30 -1.26
C GLY A 153 11.27 -14.19 -2.48
N GLY A 154 11.90 -15.38 -2.51
CA GLY A 154 11.73 -16.31 -3.62
C GLY A 154 12.64 -17.52 -3.57
N TYR A 155 12.38 -18.49 -4.45
CA TYR A 155 13.17 -19.69 -4.59
C TYR A 155 14.50 -19.39 -5.30
N ALA A 156 15.61 -19.92 -4.77
CA ALA A 156 16.88 -19.96 -5.47
C ALA A 156 17.04 -21.27 -6.27
N ASP A 157 18.15 -21.42 -7.00
CA ASP A 157 18.42 -22.60 -7.85
C ASP A 157 18.56 -23.91 -7.08
N ASP A 158 18.86 -23.84 -5.77
CA ASP A 158 18.92 -25.00 -4.85
C ASP A 158 17.54 -25.48 -4.38
N GLY A 159 16.47 -24.84 -4.80
CA GLY A 159 15.10 -25.19 -4.44
C GLY A 159 14.66 -24.74 -3.05
N VAL A 160 15.48 -23.94 -2.36
CA VAL A 160 15.13 -23.35 -1.06
C VAL A 160 14.42 -22.03 -1.25
N LEU A 161 13.35 -21.83 -0.51
CA LEU A 161 12.64 -20.55 -0.43
C LEU A 161 13.36 -19.64 0.55
N TYR A 162 14.04 -18.62 0.01
CA TYR A 162 14.75 -17.62 0.80
C TYR A 162 13.93 -16.34 0.97
N GLY A 163 14.13 -15.71 2.13
CA GLY A 163 13.78 -14.32 2.39
C GLY A 163 14.91 -13.38 1.99
N VAL A 164 15.38 -12.59 2.96
CA VAL A 164 16.49 -11.63 2.85
C VAL A 164 17.45 -11.83 4.02
N PRO A 165 18.64 -11.20 4.03
CA PRO A 165 19.49 -11.20 5.23
C PRO A 165 18.73 -10.63 6.44
N LEU A 166 18.80 -11.31 7.58
CA LEU A 166 18.20 -10.86 8.84
C LEU A 166 19.23 -10.10 9.67
N LEU A 167 19.05 -8.78 9.74
CA LEU A 167 19.86 -7.87 10.53
C LEU A 167 19.04 -7.40 11.73
N THR A 168 19.37 -7.90 12.92
CA THR A 168 18.69 -7.54 14.18
C THR A 168 19.52 -6.63 15.08
N GLU A 169 20.77 -6.44 14.72
CA GLU A 169 21.73 -5.52 15.34
C GLU A 169 22.21 -4.48 14.31
N PRO A 170 22.68 -3.31 14.74
CA PRO A 170 23.25 -2.33 13.82
C PRO A 170 24.54 -2.84 13.19
N GLU A 171 24.71 -2.56 11.90
CA GLU A 171 25.97 -2.82 11.20
C GLU A 171 26.93 -1.64 11.42
N ASP A 172 28.21 -1.94 11.61
CA ASP A 172 29.30 -0.97 11.75
C ASP A 172 30.54 -1.42 10.95
N GLY A 173 31.64 -0.69 11.05
CA GLY A 173 32.87 -0.99 10.31
C GLY A 173 33.52 -2.35 10.63
N SER A 174 33.08 -3.07 11.68
CA SER A 174 33.56 -4.40 12.06
C SER A 174 32.61 -5.53 11.61
N SER A 175 31.41 -5.18 11.09
CA SER A 175 30.37 -6.13 10.72
C SER A 175 30.74 -6.93 9.47
N ASP A 176 30.33 -8.21 9.45
CA ASP A 176 30.39 -9.03 8.23
C ASP A 176 29.21 -8.67 7.32
N TYR A 177 29.47 -7.88 6.30
CA TYR A 177 28.44 -7.48 5.32
C TYR A 177 28.08 -8.60 4.32
N ASN A 178 28.84 -9.70 4.26
CA ASN A 178 28.58 -10.82 3.36
C ASN A 178 27.62 -11.85 3.99
N GLN A 179 26.54 -11.37 4.59
CA GLN A 179 25.53 -12.22 5.23
C GLN A 179 24.72 -13.00 4.18
N PRO A 180 24.47 -14.29 4.40
CA PRO A 180 23.57 -15.07 3.57
C PRO A 180 22.11 -14.61 3.76
N ARG A 181 21.27 -14.91 2.80
CA ARG A 181 19.82 -14.77 2.98
C ARG A 181 19.35 -15.80 4.02
N ALA A 182 18.51 -15.37 4.94
CA ALA A 182 17.74 -16.26 5.78
C ALA A 182 16.64 -16.96 4.94
N THR A 183 16.12 -18.08 5.43
CA THR A 183 14.93 -18.68 4.84
C THR A 183 13.73 -17.75 4.96
N PHE A 184 12.76 -17.92 4.09
CA PHE A 184 11.52 -17.15 4.15
C PHE A 184 10.80 -17.33 5.50
N ALA A 185 10.79 -18.57 6.01
CA ALA A 185 10.21 -18.90 7.32
C ALA A 185 10.90 -18.18 8.49
N GLU A 186 12.23 -18.09 8.48
CA GLU A 186 12.98 -17.35 9.51
C GLU A 186 12.63 -15.85 9.48
N CYS A 187 12.53 -15.27 8.28
CA CYS A 187 12.10 -13.88 8.13
C CYS A 187 10.65 -13.66 8.64
N VAL A 188 9.73 -14.57 8.33
CA VAL A 188 8.34 -14.51 8.84
C VAL A 188 8.32 -14.58 10.36
N ASN A 189 9.11 -15.47 10.97
CA ASN A 189 9.20 -15.60 12.41
C ASN A 189 9.77 -14.33 13.05
N GLN A 190 10.75 -13.68 12.43
CA GLN A 190 11.28 -12.40 12.91
C GLN A 190 10.21 -11.30 12.86
N ILE A 191 9.45 -11.19 11.76
CA ILE A 191 8.34 -10.23 11.64
C ILE A 191 7.30 -10.48 12.74
N PHE A 192 6.93 -11.74 12.97
CA PHE A 192 5.96 -12.09 14.01
C PHE A 192 6.46 -11.73 15.40
N SER A 193 7.72 -12.01 15.70
CA SER A 193 8.36 -11.64 16.97
C SER A 193 8.37 -10.14 17.20
N ASP A 194 8.74 -9.37 16.19
CA ASP A 194 8.75 -7.91 16.27
C ASP A 194 7.33 -7.33 16.42
N CYS A 195 6.33 -7.87 15.71
CA CYS A 195 4.93 -7.49 15.90
C CYS A 195 4.44 -7.79 17.32
N ASP A 196 4.78 -8.96 17.89
CA ASP A 196 4.40 -9.32 19.25
C ASP A 196 5.06 -8.39 20.30
N ASN A 197 6.33 -8.03 20.09
CA ASN A 197 7.02 -7.04 20.93
C ASN A 197 6.35 -5.66 20.83
N ALA A 198 5.98 -5.22 19.63
CA ALA A 198 5.26 -3.98 19.42
C ALA A 198 3.91 -3.97 20.15
N VAL A 199 3.08 -5.01 19.97
CA VAL A 199 1.78 -5.14 20.64
C VAL A 199 1.88 -5.14 22.16
N LYS A 200 2.95 -5.74 22.72
CA LYS A 200 3.19 -5.78 24.17
C LYS A 200 3.50 -4.39 24.75
N LEU A 201 4.17 -3.54 23.99
CA LEU A 201 4.67 -2.24 24.44
C LEU A 201 3.68 -1.10 24.17
N LEU A 202 3.01 -1.15 23.01
CA LEU A 202 2.14 -0.08 22.51
C LEU A 202 0.71 -0.17 23.03
N PRO A 203 0.01 0.98 23.15
CA PRO A 203 -1.44 0.96 23.29
C PRO A 203 -2.09 0.35 22.02
N ALA A 204 -3.31 -0.13 22.17
CA ALA A 204 -4.08 -0.63 21.04
C ALA A 204 -4.20 0.42 19.92
N ASP A 205 -4.56 1.63 20.31
CA ASP A 205 -4.55 2.85 19.48
C ASP A 205 -4.18 4.04 20.36
N TYR A 206 -3.75 5.13 19.74
CA TYR A 206 -3.42 6.37 20.45
C TYR A 206 -4.68 7.20 20.66
N THR A 207 -5.20 7.17 21.88
CA THR A 207 -6.38 7.92 22.31
C THR A 207 -6.15 8.57 23.66
N ASP A 208 -6.72 9.74 23.90
CA ASP A 208 -6.70 10.36 25.20
C ASP A 208 -7.63 9.63 26.17
N ILE A 209 -7.16 9.40 27.38
CA ILE A 209 -7.95 8.86 28.50
C ILE A 209 -8.48 9.99 29.36
N SER A 210 -9.59 9.74 30.06
CA SER A 210 -10.25 10.72 30.92
C SER A 210 -10.14 10.42 32.42
N SER A 211 -9.85 9.16 32.78
CA SER A 211 -9.80 8.68 34.15
C SER A 211 -8.45 8.04 34.48
N PRO A 212 -7.95 8.22 35.74
CA PRO A 212 -6.79 7.46 36.22
C PRO A 212 -6.98 5.94 36.17
N ASP A 213 -8.23 5.45 36.14
CA ASP A 213 -8.52 4.02 36.10
C ASP A 213 -8.17 3.40 34.72
N GLU A 214 -8.15 4.20 33.68
CA GLU A 214 -7.76 3.79 32.34
C GLU A 214 -6.24 3.68 32.13
N ILE A 215 -5.43 4.21 33.07
CA ILE A 215 -3.97 4.08 33.00
C ILE A 215 -3.58 2.61 33.24
N PRO A 216 -2.78 1.97 32.36
CA PRO A 216 -2.28 0.62 32.59
C PRO A 216 -1.54 0.47 33.93
N ALA A 217 -1.74 -0.65 34.63
CA ALA A 217 -1.20 -0.88 35.99
C ALA A 217 0.32 -0.62 36.06
N LYS A 218 1.09 -1.10 35.07
CA LYS A 218 2.54 -0.89 34.99
C LYS A 218 2.98 0.58 35.07
N TYR A 219 2.13 1.52 34.65
CA TYR A 219 2.43 2.95 34.72
C TYR A 219 1.81 3.61 35.96
N LYS A 220 0.67 3.11 36.46
CA LYS A 220 0.10 3.54 37.77
C LYS A 220 1.09 3.35 38.89
N ASP A 221 1.75 2.18 38.92
CA ASP A 221 2.76 1.83 39.93
C ASP A 221 3.98 2.76 39.90
N LEU A 222 4.23 3.42 38.77
CA LEU A 222 5.27 4.45 38.59
C LEU A 222 4.76 5.87 38.80
N GLY A 223 3.52 6.05 39.28
CA GLY A 223 2.93 7.36 39.57
C GLY A 223 2.49 8.12 38.30
N ALA A 224 2.06 7.43 37.23
CA ALA A 224 1.55 8.09 36.04
C ALA A 224 0.25 8.87 36.32
N THR A 225 0.12 10.02 35.67
CA THR A 225 -1.09 10.83 35.66
C THR A 225 -1.80 10.76 34.31
N VAL A 226 -3.11 11.09 34.27
CA VAL A 226 -3.88 11.18 33.03
C VAL A 226 -3.19 12.10 32.01
N SER A 227 -2.78 13.30 32.44
CA SER A 227 -2.08 14.25 31.56
C SER A 227 -0.72 13.72 31.07
N GLY A 228 0.01 12.97 31.92
CA GLY A 228 1.27 12.34 31.55
C GLY A 228 1.07 11.22 30.54
N TYR A 229 0.04 10.40 30.72
CA TYR A 229 -0.33 9.34 29.78
C TYR A 229 -0.74 9.93 28.42
N ASN A 230 -1.66 10.89 28.41
CA ASN A 230 -2.14 11.54 27.18
C ASN A 230 -1.02 12.27 26.43
N LEU A 231 -0.02 12.81 27.14
CA LEU A 231 1.14 13.43 26.51
C LEU A 231 1.96 12.40 25.68
N VAL A 232 2.13 11.19 26.19
CA VAL A 232 3.03 10.18 25.60
C VAL A 232 2.27 9.16 24.76
N MET A 233 1.14 8.65 25.24
CA MET A 233 0.36 7.55 24.66
C MET A 233 -1.00 8.00 24.10
N GLY A 234 -1.28 9.32 24.09
CA GLY A 234 -2.56 9.87 23.65
C GLY A 234 -2.58 10.34 22.21
N LEU A 235 -3.59 11.14 21.87
CA LEU A 235 -3.91 11.61 20.52
C LEU A 235 -2.77 12.30 19.77
N LYS A 236 -1.77 12.84 20.48
CA LYS A 236 -0.59 13.46 19.84
C LYS A 236 0.27 12.46 19.06
N ALA A 237 0.20 11.18 19.39
CA ALA A 237 0.90 10.11 18.68
C ALA A 237 0.02 9.42 17.63
N LYS A 238 -1.17 9.94 17.36
CA LYS A 238 -2.08 9.39 16.35
C LYS A 238 -1.40 9.32 14.98
N ASN A 239 -1.73 8.28 14.22
CA ASN A 239 -1.11 7.94 12.93
C ASN A 239 0.34 7.42 13.02
N LEU A 240 0.97 7.37 14.20
CA LEU A 240 2.17 6.57 14.39
C LEU A 240 1.82 5.08 14.53
N LEU A 241 2.82 4.22 14.44
CA LEU A 241 2.64 2.78 14.55
C LEU A 241 2.12 2.42 15.95
N SER A 242 0.96 1.76 16.02
CA SER A 242 0.25 1.36 17.24
C SER A 242 0.07 -0.16 17.31
N GLY A 243 -0.47 -0.67 18.41
CA GLY A 243 -0.72 -2.10 18.59
C GLY A 243 -1.62 -2.69 17.49
N LYS A 244 -2.68 -1.98 17.08
CA LYS A 244 -3.56 -2.42 15.98
C LYS A 244 -2.83 -2.48 14.63
N VAL A 245 -1.89 -1.57 14.40
CA VAL A 245 -1.08 -1.55 13.17
C VAL A 245 -0.14 -2.76 13.15
N ALA A 246 0.51 -3.06 14.28
CA ALA A 246 1.39 -4.24 14.41
C ALA A 246 0.63 -5.55 14.19
N GLU A 247 -0.60 -5.68 14.73
CA GLU A 247 -1.46 -6.86 14.47
C GLU A 247 -1.86 -6.98 13.00
N ALA A 248 -2.15 -5.86 12.34
CA ALA A 248 -2.47 -5.85 10.91
C ALA A 248 -1.25 -6.26 10.05
N ILE A 249 -0.04 -5.79 10.38
CA ILE A 249 1.20 -6.20 9.71
C ILE A 249 1.42 -7.71 9.87
N LYS A 250 1.20 -8.24 11.08
CA LYS A 250 1.30 -9.68 11.35
C LYS A 250 0.31 -10.49 10.50
N ALA A 251 -0.94 -10.02 10.39
CA ALA A 251 -1.98 -10.65 9.59
C ALA A 251 -1.66 -10.61 8.08
N GLN A 252 -1.20 -9.47 7.56
CA GLN A 252 -0.78 -9.33 6.15
C GLN A 252 0.42 -10.23 5.83
N THR A 253 1.39 -10.32 6.75
CA THR A 253 2.55 -11.22 6.61
C THR A 253 2.11 -12.68 6.57
N ALA A 254 1.17 -13.07 7.43
CA ALA A 254 0.64 -14.44 7.45
C ALA A 254 -0.10 -14.77 6.14
N LEU A 255 -0.89 -13.84 5.59
CA LEU A 255 -1.54 -14.03 4.29
C LEU A 255 -0.52 -14.19 3.16
N LEU A 256 0.51 -13.34 3.12
CA LEU A 256 1.60 -13.46 2.15
C LEU A 256 2.26 -14.85 2.23
N ALA A 257 2.63 -15.28 3.44
CA ALA A 257 3.30 -16.54 3.70
C ALA A 257 2.43 -17.77 3.35
N ALA A 258 1.11 -17.70 3.60
CA ALA A 258 0.15 -18.75 3.26
C ALA A 258 -0.26 -18.78 1.78
N SER A 259 0.16 -17.78 0.98
CA SER A 259 -0.23 -17.66 -0.43
C SER A 259 0.48 -18.70 -1.31
N PRO A 260 -0.10 -19.08 -2.47
CA PRO A 260 0.42 -20.12 -3.36
C PRO A 260 1.92 -20.03 -3.68
N ALA A 261 2.46 -18.83 -3.85
CA ALA A 261 3.87 -18.62 -4.17
C ALA A 261 4.85 -19.00 -3.04
N PHE A 262 4.40 -18.99 -1.78
CA PHE A 262 5.29 -19.10 -0.62
C PHE A 262 4.93 -20.24 0.35
N ARG A 263 3.69 -20.74 0.31
CA ARG A 263 3.13 -21.64 1.33
C ARG A 263 3.96 -22.91 1.63
N ASP A 264 4.65 -23.46 0.62
CA ASP A 264 5.29 -24.78 0.75
C ASP A 264 6.46 -24.78 1.75
N GLN A 265 7.14 -23.65 1.93
CA GLN A 265 8.30 -23.54 2.85
C GLN A 265 8.21 -22.30 3.77
N SER A 266 7.06 -21.66 3.86
CA SER A 266 6.90 -20.47 4.72
C SER A 266 6.69 -20.78 6.19
N GLY A 267 6.25 -21.99 6.51
CA GLY A 267 5.87 -22.40 7.88
C GLY A 267 4.52 -21.85 8.35
N VAL A 268 3.75 -21.17 7.47
CA VAL A 268 2.43 -20.57 7.81
C VAL A 268 1.33 -21.22 6.98
N THR A 269 0.26 -21.65 7.65
CA THR A 269 -0.93 -22.22 7.02
C THR A 269 -2.01 -21.16 6.76
N SER A 270 -2.93 -21.42 5.84
CA SER A 270 -4.10 -20.58 5.61
C SER A 270 -4.99 -20.47 6.86
N GLU A 271 -5.06 -21.51 7.69
CA GLU A 271 -5.74 -21.47 8.99
C GLU A 271 -5.12 -20.44 9.93
N GLN A 272 -3.78 -20.44 10.06
CA GLN A 272 -3.07 -19.47 10.89
C GLN A 272 -3.27 -18.05 10.37
N ALA A 273 -3.23 -17.85 9.05
CA ALA A 273 -3.49 -16.54 8.43
C ALA A 273 -4.92 -16.07 8.72
N ALA A 274 -5.93 -16.94 8.59
CA ALA A 274 -7.33 -16.60 8.90
C ALA A 274 -7.50 -16.19 10.37
N ILE A 275 -6.92 -16.95 11.31
CA ILE A 275 -6.97 -16.63 12.75
C ILE A 275 -6.31 -15.27 13.05
N LEU A 276 -5.14 -14.97 12.46
CA LEU A 276 -4.46 -13.70 12.68
C LEU A 276 -5.22 -12.51 12.07
N CYS A 277 -5.83 -12.68 10.90
CA CYS A 277 -6.72 -11.66 10.32
C CYS A 277 -7.96 -11.42 11.21
N ALA A 278 -8.61 -12.49 11.68
CA ALA A 278 -9.75 -12.38 12.58
C ALA A 278 -9.37 -11.65 13.88
N LYS A 279 -8.22 -11.96 14.47
CA LYS A 279 -7.70 -11.29 15.67
C LYS A 279 -7.52 -9.78 15.46
N ALA A 280 -6.95 -9.37 14.33
CA ALA A 280 -6.82 -7.94 14.01
C ALA A 280 -8.19 -7.25 13.84
N LEU A 281 -9.20 -7.97 13.37
CA LEU A 281 -10.58 -7.49 13.21
C LEU A 281 -11.40 -7.50 14.50
N GLU A 282 -11.03 -8.29 15.53
CA GLU A 282 -11.70 -8.28 16.84
C GLU A 282 -11.76 -6.89 17.47
N ARG A 283 -10.76 -6.04 17.20
CA ARG A 283 -10.68 -4.67 17.75
C ARG A 283 -11.82 -3.76 17.32
N ILE A 284 -12.47 -4.06 16.19
CA ILE A 284 -13.66 -3.35 15.71
C ILE A 284 -14.95 -4.18 15.91
N GLY A 285 -14.88 -5.30 16.64
CA GLY A 285 -16.00 -6.20 16.84
C GLY A 285 -16.25 -7.17 15.68
N GLY A 286 -15.19 -7.52 14.94
CA GLY A 286 -15.27 -8.41 13.79
C GLY A 286 -16.14 -7.84 12.67
N LEU A 287 -16.97 -8.68 12.03
CA LEU A 287 -17.83 -8.23 10.94
C LEU A 287 -18.90 -7.20 11.35
N ALA A 288 -19.26 -7.13 12.64
CA ALA A 288 -20.18 -6.10 13.14
C ALA A 288 -19.63 -4.68 13.02
N GLY A 289 -18.29 -4.53 13.08
CA GLY A 289 -17.61 -3.25 12.88
C GLY A 289 -17.25 -2.93 11.43
N PHE A 290 -17.76 -3.69 10.47
CA PHE A 290 -17.54 -3.40 9.06
C PHE A 290 -18.21 -2.08 8.66
N ASP A 291 -17.44 -1.12 8.14
CA ASP A 291 -17.98 0.18 7.69
C ASP A 291 -18.79 0.00 6.42
N LYS A 292 -20.11 0.16 6.53
CA LYS A 292 -21.05 -0.02 5.42
C LYS A 292 -21.00 1.11 4.39
N ASP A 293 -20.40 2.24 4.75
CA ASP A 293 -20.28 3.42 3.87
C ASP A 293 -18.82 3.67 3.44
N GLY A 294 -17.88 2.83 3.89
CA GLY A 294 -16.45 3.13 3.92
C GLY A 294 -15.69 3.10 2.61
N ASN A 295 -16.20 2.44 1.56
CA ASN A 295 -15.41 2.15 0.35
C ASN A 295 -14.96 3.40 -0.44
N ILE A 296 -15.70 4.49 -0.36
CA ILE A 296 -15.43 5.74 -1.11
C ILE A 296 -15.29 6.97 -0.20
N ASN A 297 -15.71 6.88 1.07
CA ASN A 297 -15.77 8.03 1.97
C ASN A 297 -14.41 8.71 2.19
N TRP A 298 -13.33 7.96 2.23
CA TRP A 298 -12.01 8.50 2.51
C TRP A 298 -11.42 9.40 1.39
N TYR A 299 -12.06 9.45 0.20
CA TYR A 299 -11.68 10.39 -0.87
C TYR A 299 -12.85 11.21 -1.44
N MET A 300 -14.10 10.88 -1.10
CA MET A 300 -15.28 11.56 -1.61
C MET A 300 -16.03 12.37 -0.54
N ASN A 301 -15.86 12.07 0.75
CA ASN A 301 -16.54 12.80 1.82
C ASN A 301 -15.80 14.09 2.15
N ALA A 302 -16.07 15.15 1.39
CA ALA A 302 -15.43 16.45 1.54
C ALA A 302 -15.57 17.03 2.98
N THR A 303 -16.68 16.78 3.67
CA THR A 303 -16.90 17.27 5.03
C THR A 303 -15.94 16.60 6.02
N LYS A 304 -15.83 15.26 6.00
CA LYS A 304 -14.89 14.54 6.87
C LYS A 304 -13.44 14.93 6.54
N LEU A 305 -13.08 14.99 5.25
CA LEU A 305 -11.73 15.35 4.80
C LEU A 305 -11.32 16.75 5.25
N ASN A 306 -12.17 17.75 5.02
CA ASN A 306 -11.85 19.15 5.37
C ASN A 306 -11.82 19.39 6.89
N ASN A 307 -12.46 18.55 7.69
CA ASN A 307 -12.47 18.62 9.16
C ASN A 307 -11.44 17.68 9.81
N HIS A 308 -10.58 17.04 9.04
CA HIS A 308 -9.61 16.04 9.52
C HIS A 308 -10.25 14.94 10.40
N ALA A 309 -11.47 14.54 10.03
CA ALA A 309 -12.21 13.54 10.77
C ALA A 309 -11.70 12.13 10.48
N ASP A 310 -11.82 11.24 11.44
CA ASP A 310 -11.47 9.83 11.22
C ASP A 310 -12.45 9.12 10.30
N PHE A 311 -11.94 8.10 9.65
CA PHE A 311 -12.70 7.18 8.82
C PHE A 311 -12.64 5.79 9.44
N ASP A 312 -13.78 5.22 9.75
CA ASP A 312 -13.89 3.89 10.38
C ASP A 312 -13.31 2.77 9.48
N GLU A 313 -13.28 3.02 8.18
CA GLU A 313 -12.63 2.15 7.17
C GLU A 313 -11.10 2.13 7.28
N ILE A 314 -10.46 3.18 7.82
CA ILE A 314 -9.00 3.33 7.81
C ILE A 314 -8.40 2.89 9.14
N LEU A 315 -7.61 1.81 9.11
CA LEU A 315 -6.87 1.35 10.26
C LEU A 315 -5.61 2.19 10.50
N TRP A 316 -4.88 2.51 9.45
CA TRP A 316 -3.65 3.30 9.50
C TRP A 316 -3.48 4.13 8.23
N ARG A 317 -3.04 5.38 8.40
CA ARG A 317 -2.87 6.35 7.32
C ARG A 317 -1.68 7.27 7.57
N GLU A 318 -1.25 7.94 6.51
CA GLU A 318 -0.42 9.13 6.62
C GLU A 318 -1.23 10.31 7.20
N ASP A 319 -0.56 11.39 7.53
CA ASP A 319 -1.26 12.60 7.93
C ASP A 319 -2.01 13.24 6.76
N TYR A 320 -2.79 14.28 7.01
CA TYR A 320 -3.49 15.01 5.97
C TYR A 320 -2.53 15.85 5.14
N HIS A 321 -2.72 15.85 3.82
CA HIS A 321 -1.87 16.58 2.88
C HIS A 321 -2.71 17.54 2.03
N LEU A 322 -2.51 18.85 2.20
CA LEU A 322 -3.13 19.89 1.38
C LEU A 322 -2.40 20.00 0.04
N ASN A 323 -3.00 19.51 -1.03
CA ASN A 323 -2.43 19.59 -2.36
C ASN A 323 -3.47 19.35 -3.48
N SER A 324 -3.01 19.34 -4.74
CA SER A 324 -3.77 18.99 -5.94
C SER A 324 -2.97 18.05 -6.85
N ALA A 325 -1.97 17.36 -6.30
CA ALA A 325 -0.98 16.62 -7.10
C ALA A 325 -1.62 15.42 -7.83
N GLN A 326 -2.50 14.66 -7.16
CA GLN A 326 -3.15 13.50 -7.76
C GLN A 326 -4.10 13.90 -8.89
N GLU A 327 -4.84 14.99 -8.71
CA GLU A 327 -5.77 15.54 -9.71
C GLU A 327 -5.01 16.09 -10.91
N LYS A 328 -3.91 16.80 -10.69
CA LYS A 328 -3.03 17.30 -11.76
C LYS A 328 -2.44 16.17 -12.60
N GLU A 329 -2.07 15.06 -11.97
CA GLU A 329 -1.56 13.89 -12.69
C GLU A 329 -2.67 13.11 -13.39
N ASN A 330 -3.85 12.93 -12.80
CA ASN A 330 -4.79 11.91 -13.23
C ASN A 330 -6.13 12.40 -13.79
N PHE A 331 -6.54 13.66 -13.55
CA PHE A 331 -7.75 14.17 -14.20
C PHE A 331 -7.65 14.12 -15.72
N PRO A 332 -8.77 13.93 -16.43
CA PRO A 332 -8.85 14.16 -17.87
C PRO A 332 -8.34 15.56 -18.24
N PRO A 333 -7.72 15.73 -19.41
CA PRO A 333 -7.21 17.02 -19.88
C PRO A 333 -8.22 18.17 -19.86
N THR A 334 -9.50 17.93 -20.17
CA THR A 334 -10.57 18.92 -20.04
C THR A 334 -10.70 19.49 -18.62
N LEU A 335 -10.27 18.74 -17.60
CA LEU A 335 -10.23 19.16 -16.20
C LEU A 335 -8.83 19.57 -15.73
N TYR A 336 -7.94 19.89 -16.67
CA TYR A 336 -6.56 20.36 -16.46
C TYR A 336 -5.64 19.29 -15.81
N GLY A 337 -5.96 18.01 -15.95
CA GLY A 337 -5.06 16.92 -15.57
C GLY A 337 -4.25 16.39 -16.75
N SER A 338 -3.32 15.49 -16.46
CA SER A 338 -2.43 14.87 -17.45
C SER A 338 -2.86 13.45 -17.83
N GLY A 339 -3.97 12.92 -17.30
CA GLY A 339 -4.52 11.61 -17.61
C GLY A 339 -3.54 10.44 -17.45
N ARG A 340 -2.65 10.45 -16.44
CA ARG A 340 -1.50 9.54 -16.35
C ARG A 340 -1.87 8.07 -16.21
N VAL A 341 -2.86 7.76 -15.38
CA VAL A 341 -3.32 6.39 -15.17
C VAL A 341 -4.56 6.15 -16.01
N ASN A 342 -4.44 5.21 -16.94
CA ASN A 342 -5.53 4.80 -17.81
C ASN A 342 -5.99 3.38 -17.43
N PRO A 343 -7.11 3.22 -16.70
CA PRO A 343 -7.70 1.92 -16.44
C PRO A 343 -7.90 1.13 -17.73
N SER A 344 -7.67 -0.19 -17.68
CA SER A 344 -7.80 -1.06 -18.85
C SER A 344 -9.24 -1.55 -19.05
N GLN A 345 -9.53 -2.07 -20.25
CA GLN A 345 -10.76 -2.81 -20.48
C GLN A 345 -10.79 -4.11 -19.65
N ASN A 346 -9.63 -4.76 -19.43
CA ASN A 346 -9.51 -5.94 -18.57
C ASN A 346 -9.99 -5.63 -17.14
N PHE A 347 -9.69 -4.42 -16.63
CA PHE A 347 -10.16 -3.98 -15.32
C PHE A 347 -11.66 -3.64 -15.34
N VAL A 348 -12.14 -2.94 -16.36
CA VAL A 348 -13.57 -2.61 -16.52
C VAL A 348 -14.42 -3.88 -16.63
N ASP A 349 -13.90 -4.93 -17.25
CA ASP A 349 -14.58 -6.24 -17.36
C ASP A 349 -14.69 -6.98 -16.01
N ALA A 350 -13.78 -6.70 -15.06
CA ALA A 350 -13.80 -7.32 -13.73
C ALA A 350 -15.04 -6.93 -12.91
N PHE A 351 -15.66 -5.78 -13.21
CA PHE A 351 -16.89 -5.36 -12.54
C PHE A 351 -18.07 -6.19 -13.01
N PRO A 352 -18.85 -6.80 -12.10
CA PRO A 352 -20.07 -7.52 -12.47
C PRO A 352 -21.19 -6.57 -12.91
N MET A 353 -22.30 -7.14 -13.29
CA MET A 353 -23.57 -6.43 -13.38
C MET A 353 -24.14 -6.20 -11.97
N ARG A 354 -25.02 -5.23 -11.80
CA ARG A 354 -25.65 -4.89 -10.51
C ARG A 354 -26.37 -6.06 -9.85
N ASN A 355 -26.86 -7.02 -10.65
CA ASN A 355 -27.46 -8.26 -10.14
C ASN A 355 -26.45 -9.28 -9.59
N GLY A 356 -25.14 -8.93 -9.60
CA GLY A 356 -24.05 -9.73 -9.06
C GLY A 356 -23.35 -10.64 -10.07
N TYR A 357 -23.93 -10.94 -11.22
CA TYR A 357 -23.33 -11.84 -12.21
C TYR A 357 -22.22 -11.14 -13.03
N PRO A 358 -21.09 -11.82 -13.29
CA PRO A 358 -20.03 -11.29 -14.16
C PRO A 358 -20.57 -11.15 -15.60
N ILE A 359 -20.07 -10.15 -16.34
CA ILE A 359 -20.48 -9.88 -17.73
C ILE A 359 -20.27 -11.07 -18.68
N THR A 360 -19.35 -11.97 -18.34
CA THR A 360 -19.10 -13.20 -19.08
C THR A 360 -20.23 -14.23 -18.97
N ASN A 361 -21.09 -14.12 -17.96
CA ASN A 361 -22.27 -14.97 -17.83
C ASN A 361 -23.40 -14.45 -18.72
N LYS A 362 -23.36 -14.77 -20.00
CA LYS A 362 -24.32 -14.27 -21.02
C LYS A 362 -25.79 -14.62 -20.73
N LEU A 363 -26.05 -15.65 -19.91
CA LEU A 363 -27.41 -16.10 -19.62
C LEU A 363 -28.08 -15.32 -18.46
N LYS A 364 -27.30 -14.94 -17.44
CA LYS A 364 -27.84 -14.39 -16.20
C LYS A 364 -27.44 -12.92 -15.96
N SER A 365 -26.36 -12.44 -16.58
CA SER A 365 -25.83 -11.10 -16.33
C SER A 365 -26.74 -9.98 -16.88
N GLY A 366 -27.37 -10.19 -18.02
CA GLY A 366 -28.08 -9.16 -18.75
C GLY A 366 -27.16 -8.10 -19.39
N TYR A 367 -25.86 -8.37 -19.50
CA TYR A 367 -24.89 -7.46 -20.08
C TYR A 367 -25.16 -7.21 -21.56
N ASN A 368 -25.16 -5.92 -21.95
CA ASN A 368 -25.32 -5.46 -23.33
C ASN A 368 -24.02 -4.86 -23.86
N GLU A 369 -23.44 -5.45 -24.90
CA GLU A 369 -22.18 -4.98 -25.50
C GLU A 369 -22.34 -3.62 -26.22
N ASN A 370 -23.56 -3.26 -26.63
CA ASN A 370 -23.85 -1.97 -27.26
C ASN A 370 -24.14 -0.85 -26.25
N ASP A 371 -24.27 -1.20 -24.96
CA ASP A 371 -24.36 -0.24 -23.85
C ASP A 371 -23.59 -0.81 -22.66
N PRO A 372 -22.25 -0.84 -22.73
CA PRO A 372 -21.43 -1.64 -21.83
C PRO A 372 -21.33 -1.09 -20.41
N TYR A 373 -21.82 0.12 -20.16
CA TYR A 373 -21.76 0.78 -18.85
C TYR A 373 -23.09 0.77 -18.10
N ALA A 374 -24.20 0.50 -18.77
CA ALA A 374 -25.52 0.45 -18.14
C ALA A 374 -25.67 -0.76 -17.21
N GLY A 375 -26.28 -0.57 -16.05
CA GLY A 375 -26.60 -1.64 -15.10
C GLY A 375 -25.40 -2.35 -14.46
N ARG A 376 -24.19 -1.76 -14.55
CA ARG A 376 -22.96 -2.30 -13.95
C ARG A 376 -22.91 -2.07 -12.44
N ASP A 377 -22.00 -2.78 -11.81
CA ASP A 377 -21.60 -2.55 -10.42
C ASP A 377 -21.39 -1.04 -10.16
N PRO A 378 -22.04 -0.46 -9.14
CA PRO A 378 -21.94 0.98 -8.86
C PRO A 378 -20.51 1.47 -8.63
N ARG A 379 -19.60 0.61 -8.18
CA ARG A 379 -18.18 0.95 -7.98
C ARG A 379 -17.48 1.33 -9.27
N LEU A 380 -17.92 0.83 -10.44
CA LEU A 380 -17.33 1.19 -11.74
C LEU A 380 -17.33 2.72 -11.94
N ALA A 381 -18.47 3.37 -11.74
CA ALA A 381 -18.59 4.81 -11.89
C ALA A 381 -17.83 5.63 -10.83
N ASN A 382 -17.49 5.01 -9.68
CA ASN A 382 -16.70 5.65 -8.61
C ASN A 382 -15.19 5.50 -8.81
N ILE A 383 -14.76 4.55 -9.65
CA ILE A 383 -13.35 4.21 -9.82
C ILE A 383 -12.83 4.62 -11.21
N VAL A 384 -13.69 4.58 -12.23
CA VAL A 384 -13.33 4.81 -13.64
C VAL A 384 -14.20 5.91 -14.24
N ILE A 385 -13.57 6.84 -14.94
CA ILE A 385 -14.26 7.77 -15.84
C ILE A 385 -14.26 7.13 -17.23
N TYR A 386 -15.44 6.75 -17.70
CA TYR A 386 -15.66 6.19 -19.04
C TYR A 386 -16.35 7.18 -19.96
N ASN A 387 -16.43 6.89 -21.25
CA ASN A 387 -17.06 7.77 -22.25
C ASN A 387 -18.50 8.12 -21.87
N GLY A 388 -18.82 9.41 -21.88
CA GLY A 388 -20.13 9.94 -21.51
C GLY A 388 -20.36 10.06 -19.98
N ALA A 389 -19.41 9.65 -19.14
CA ALA A 389 -19.51 9.83 -17.70
C ALA A 389 -19.47 11.32 -17.32
N THR A 390 -20.31 11.72 -16.37
CA THR A 390 -20.27 13.06 -15.79
C THR A 390 -19.35 13.09 -14.59
N PHE A 391 -18.32 13.93 -14.63
CA PHE A 391 -17.44 14.19 -13.51
C PHE A 391 -17.24 15.70 -13.33
N LYS A 392 -17.32 16.21 -12.10
CA LYS A 392 -17.25 17.65 -11.79
C LYS A 392 -18.22 18.50 -12.64
N ARG A 393 -19.43 18.01 -12.87
CA ARG A 393 -20.46 18.65 -13.74
C ARG A 393 -20.05 18.76 -15.22
N THR A 394 -19.00 18.07 -15.63
CA THR A 394 -18.51 18.02 -17.01
C THR A 394 -18.69 16.61 -17.55
N VAL A 395 -19.25 16.47 -18.73
CA VAL A 395 -19.31 15.18 -19.42
C VAL A 395 -17.97 14.94 -20.12
N ILE A 396 -17.35 13.80 -19.86
CA ILE A 396 -16.05 13.43 -20.44
C ILE A 396 -16.30 12.50 -21.64
N TYR A 397 -15.77 12.88 -22.78
CA TYR A 397 -15.86 12.10 -24.01
C TYR A 397 -14.48 11.57 -24.40
N SER A 398 -14.28 10.26 -24.24
CA SER A 398 -13.04 9.59 -24.58
C SER A 398 -13.07 8.85 -25.93
N GLY A 399 -14.21 8.86 -26.62
CA GLY A 399 -14.35 8.29 -27.97
C GLY A 399 -13.55 9.06 -29.03
N THR A 400 -13.56 8.57 -30.26
CA THR A 400 -12.80 9.16 -31.39
C THR A 400 -13.53 10.31 -32.10
N TYR A 401 -14.75 10.60 -31.73
CA TYR A 401 -15.61 11.57 -32.41
C TYR A 401 -15.50 12.96 -31.79
N PRO A 402 -15.64 14.03 -32.64
CA PRO A 402 -15.68 15.38 -32.14
C PRO A 402 -16.99 15.66 -31.38
N ARG A 403 -16.91 16.60 -30.45
CA ARG A 403 -18.04 17.07 -29.66
C ARG A 403 -18.59 18.37 -30.25
N VAL A 404 -19.89 18.58 -30.17
CA VAL A 404 -20.51 19.87 -30.47
C VAL A 404 -20.41 20.77 -29.24
N SER A 405 -19.72 21.89 -29.37
CA SER A 405 -19.63 22.91 -28.32
C SER A 405 -20.95 23.67 -28.18
N ALA A 406 -21.11 24.46 -27.10
CA ALA A 406 -22.31 25.22 -26.82
C ALA A 406 -22.65 26.24 -27.92
N ASP A 407 -21.68 26.67 -28.75
CA ASP A 407 -21.84 27.54 -29.90
C ASP A 407 -22.05 26.77 -31.22
N GLY A 408 -22.27 25.46 -31.16
CA GLY A 408 -22.60 24.62 -32.32
C GLY A 408 -21.41 24.22 -33.19
N LYS A 409 -20.17 24.46 -32.76
CA LYS A 409 -18.98 24.04 -33.49
C LYS A 409 -18.53 22.65 -33.10
N LEU A 410 -18.01 21.90 -34.07
CA LEU A 410 -17.30 20.63 -33.81
C LEU A 410 -15.95 20.96 -33.16
N VAL A 411 -15.70 20.41 -31.99
CA VAL A 411 -14.45 20.60 -31.27
C VAL A 411 -13.91 19.21 -30.88
N GLU A 412 -12.67 18.95 -31.28
CA GLU A 412 -11.93 17.82 -30.74
C GLU A 412 -11.47 18.12 -29.30
N TYR A 413 -11.51 17.13 -28.45
CA TYR A 413 -11.14 17.30 -27.06
C TYR A 413 -9.91 16.46 -26.74
N ASN A 414 -9.04 17.00 -25.90
CA ASN A 414 -7.85 16.29 -25.41
C ASN A 414 -8.18 15.03 -24.60
N ASP A 415 -9.44 14.83 -24.22
CA ASP A 415 -9.90 13.61 -23.55
C ASP A 415 -10.09 12.44 -24.53
N ASN A 416 -10.17 12.70 -25.84
CA ASN A 416 -10.38 11.66 -26.84
C ASN A 416 -9.19 10.69 -26.88
N ILE A 417 -9.48 9.40 -27.03
CA ILE A 417 -8.45 8.36 -27.07
C ILE A 417 -7.36 8.65 -28.12
N GLY A 418 -6.12 8.72 -27.69
CA GLY A 418 -4.97 8.91 -28.58
C GLY A 418 -4.83 10.30 -29.20
N TYR A 419 -5.58 11.32 -28.74
CA TYR A 419 -5.54 12.66 -29.31
C TYR A 419 -4.15 13.34 -29.12
N ASP A 420 -3.61 13.31 -27.92
CA ASP A 420 -2.26 13.84 -27.62
C ASP A 420 -1.55 13.02 -26.51
N SER A 421 -0.44 13.56 -26.00
CA SER A 421 0.38 12.90 -24.98
C SER A 421 -0.26 12.87 -23.58
N GLN A 422 -1.34 13.57 -23.35
CA GLN A 422 -2.10 13.60 -22.09
C GLN A 422 -3.41 12.83 -22.20
N SER A 423 -3.78 12.43 -23.41
CA SER A 423 -5.00 11.67 -23.68
C SER A 423 -4.89 10.24 -23.22
N THR A 424 -6.03 9.63 -22.92
CA THR A 424 -6.10 8.21 -22.58
C THR A 424 -5.63 7.32 -23.72
N ARG A 425 -4.96 6.23 -23.39
CA ARG A 425 -4.59 5.15 -24.33
C ARG A 425 -5.66 4.05 -24.39
N THR A 426 -6.52 3.96 -23.37
CA THR A 426 -7.48 2.86 -23.21
C THR A 426 -8.93 3.26 -23.44
N GLY A 427 -9.24 4.57 -23.54
CA GLY A 427 -10.60 5.09 -23.53
C GLY A 427 -11.16 5.35 -22.13
N TYR A 428 -10.34 5.20 -21.09
CA TYR A 428 -10.72 5.38 -19.68
C TYR A 428 -9.76 6.31 -18.95
N TYR A 429 -10.27 6.99 -17.91
CA TYR A 429 -9.48 7.76 -16.97
C TYR A 429 -9.73 7.30 -15.53
N LEU A 430 -8.75 7.49 -14.67
CA LEU A 430 -8.88 7.20 -13.24
C LEU A 430 -9.83 8.20 -12.57
N ARG A 431 -10.66 7.72 -11.66
CA ARG A 431 -11.46 8.54 -10.73
C ARG A 431 -11.16 8.26 -9.27
N LYS A 432 -10.80 7.01 -8.93
CA LYS A 432 -10.54 6.62 -7.54
C LYS A 432 -9.45 7.48 -6.91
N ALA A 433 -9.64 7.81 -5.63
CA ALA A 433 -8.77 8.64 -4.82
C ALA A 433 -8.61 10.11 -5.29
N LEU A 434 -9.40 10.55 -6.28
CA LEU A 434 -9.42 11.93 -6.77
C LEU A 434 -10.62 12.69 -6.21
N ARG A 435 -10.38 13.91 -5.74
CA ARG A 435 -11.40 14.78 -5.16
C ARG A 435 -12.07 15.64 -6.25
N ASP A 436 -13.40 15.66 -6.26
CA ASP A 436 -14.18 16.47 -7.22
C ASP A 436 -14.23 17.97 -6.89
N ASP A 437 -13.83 18.36 -5.67
CA ASP A 437 -13.73 19.76 -5.21
C ASP A 437 -12.32 20.38 -5.35
N VAL A 438 -11.35 19.64 -5.90
CA VAL A 438 -10.00 20.13 -6.28
C VAL A 438 -10.04 20.71 -7.70
N SER A 439 -9.26 21.75 -7.97
CA SER A 439 -9.05 22.29 -9.33
C SER A 439 -7.56 22.49 -9.60
N PRO A 440 -6.92 21.72 -10.49
CA PRO A 440 -5.54 21.93 -10.89
C PRO A 440 -5.40 23.03 -11.98
N ASN A 441 -6.48 23.74 -12.33
CA ASN A 441 -6.45 24.83 -13.32
C ASN A 441 -5.47 25.93 -12.87
N PRO A 442 -4.40 26.24 -13.65
CA PRO A 442 -3.42 27.26 -13.28
C PRO A 442 -3.99 28.66 -13.02
N SER A 443 -5.13 28.99 -13.65
CA SER A 443 -5.80 30.28 -13.47
C SER A 443 -6.76 30.33 -12.27
N SER A 444 -7.10 29.16 -11.70
CA SER A 444 -8.03 29.02 -10.58
C SER A 444 -7.72 27.74 -9.78
N LEU A 445 -6.48 27.68 -9.27
CA LEU A 445 -6.00 26.54 -8.48
C LEU A 445 -6.82 26.42 -7.19
N ILE A 446 -7.33 25.23 -6.90
CA ILE A 446 -7.96 24.86 -5.63
C ILE A 446 -7.33 23.59 -5.13
N GLU A 447 -6.62 23.68 -4.01
CA GLU A 447 -6.05 22.55 -3.28
C GLU A 447 -6.98 22.13 -2.15
N LYS A 448 -6.97 20.86 -1.80
CA LYS A 448 -7.75 20.28 -0.71
C LYS A 448 -6.95 19.24 0.05
N GLU A 449 -7.40 18.95 1.27
CA GLU A 449 -6.82 17.92 2.12
C GLU A 449 -7.09 16.51 1.56
N HIS A 450 -6.04 15.70 1.47
CA HIS A 450 -6.09 14.31 1.04
C HIS A 450 -5.71 13.38 2.17
N VAL A 451 -6.28 12.17 2.16
CA VAL A 451 -5.93 11.06 3.04
C VAL A 451 -5.30 9.95 2.20
N TYR A 452 -4.20 9.43 2.68
CA TYR A 452 -3.50 8.30 2.05
C TYR A 452 -3.49 7.10 3.01
N PRO A 453 -4.44 6.16 2.85
CA PRO A 453 -4.48 4.96 3.68
C PRO A 453 -3.26 4.07 3.43
N ARG A 454 -2.62 3.60 4.50
CA ARG A 454 -1.61 2.53 4.45
C ARG A 454 -2.26 1.16 4.62
N ILE A 455 -3.20 1.05 5.55
CA ILE A 455 -3.97 -0.17 5.80
C ILE A 455 -5.44 0.21 6.00
N ARG A 456 -6.33 -0.44 5.26
CA ARG A 456 -7.78 -0.34 5.42
C ARG A 456 -8.36 -1.63 6.03
N TYR A 457 -9.44 -1.51 6.79
CA TYR A 457 -10.10 -2.69 7.35
C TYR A 457 -10.67 -3.62 6.28
N THR A 458 -11.17 -3.09 5.15
CA THR A 458 -11.61 -3.93 4.02
C THR A 458 -10.47 -4.81 3.49
N GLU A 459 -9.22 -4.35 3.49
CA GLU A 459 -8.07 -5.19 3.11
C GLU A 459 -7.92 -6.41 4.05
N LEU A 460 -8.09 -6.21 5.37
CA LEU A 460 -8.02 -7.28 6.37
C LEU A 460 -9.22 -8.22 6.29
N PHE A 461 -10.43 -7.70 6.01
CA PHE A 461 -11.60 -8.53 5.76
C PHE A 461 -11.41 -9.42 4.53
N LEU A 462 -10.90 -8.88 3.43
CA LEU A 462 -10.59 -9.66 2.23
C LEU A 462 -9.46 -10.67 2.47
N ALA A 463 -8.45 -10.30 3.28
CA ALA A 463 -7.39 -11.21 3.70
C ALA A 463 -7.95 -12.38 4.52
N TYR A 464 -8.85 -12.10 5.46
CA TYR A 464 -9.56 -13.13 6.22
C TYR A 464 -10.38 -14.04 5.30
N ALA A 465 -11.19 -13.47 4.40
CA ALA A 465 -12.05 -14.24 3.51
C ALA A 465 -11.22 -15.18 2.61
N GLU A 466 -10.09 -14.71 2.09
CA GLU A 466 -9.18 -15.51 1.28
C GLU A 466 -8.60 -16.68 2.08
N ALA A 467 -8.03 -16.39 3.25
CA ALA A 467 -7.41 -17.39 4.09
C ALA A 467 -8.41 -18.39 4.67
N ALA A 468 -9.59 -17.93 5.12
CA ALA A 468 -10.65 -18.77 5.66
C ALA A 468 -11.26 -19.68 4.59
N ASN A 469 -11.51 -19.15 3.38
CA ASN A 469 -11.98 -19.96 2.27
C ASN A 469 -10.94 -21.04 1.90
N ASP A 470 -9.64 -20.69 1.87
CA ASP A 470 -8.61 -21.68 1.56
C ASP A 470 -8.47 -22.75 2.68
N ALA A 471 -8.56 -22.36 3.93
CA ALA A 471 -8.46 -23.28 5.07
C ALA A 471 -9.70 -24.15 5.26
N TRP A 472 -10.87 -23.57 5.21
CA TRP A 472 -12.11 -24.19 5.71
C TRP A 472 -13.24 -24.26 4.68
N GLY A 473 -13.11 -23.54 3.58
CA GLY A 473 -14.17 -23.37 2.59
C GLY A 473 -15.10 -22.19 2.89
N PRO A 474 -16.05 -21.89 1.98
CA PRO A 474 -16.79 -20.63 1.97
C PRO A 474 -17.63 -20.33 3.21
N LYS A 475 -18.35 -21.33 3.72
CA LYS A 475 -19.40 -21.20 4.76
C LYS A 475 -19.03 -21.88 6.09
N ASN A 476 -17.76 -22.22 6.31
CA ASN A 476 -17.34 -22.91 7.53
C ASN A 476 -16.59 -21.96 8.48
N ASP A 477 -16.88 -22.13 9.77
CA ASP A 477 -16.22 -21.43 10.88
C ASP A 477 -15.87 -22.45 12.00
N PRO A 478 -14.88 -23.33 11.80
CA PRO A 478 -14.54 -24.37 12.79
C PRO A 478 -13.84 -23.82 14.05
N LYS A 479 -13.47 -22.54 14.06
CA LYS A 479 -12.79 -21.88 15.18
C LYS A 479 -13.74 -21.00 16.00
N GLY A 480 -14.99 -20.83 15.61
CA GLY A 480 -15.95 -20.00 16.32
C GLY A 480 -15.66 -18.51 16.26
N ILE A 481 -15.15 -18.02 15.13
CA ILE A 481 -14.83 -16.61 14.88
C ILE A 481 -16.11 -15.76 14.83
N GLY A 482 -17.25 -16.38 14.45
CA GLY A 482 -18.56 -15.75 14.41
C GLY A 482 -18.96 -15.23 13.03
N TYR A 483 -18.11 -15.38 12.01
CA TYR A 483 -18.42 -15.09 10.61
C TYR A 483 -17.53 -15.92 9.68
N THR A 484 -17.99 -16.11 8.44
CA THR A 484 -17.35 -16.94 7.43
C THR A 484 -16.76 -16.09 6.30
N ALA A 485 -16.01 -16.72 5.38
CA ALA A 485 -15.58 -16.06 4.14
C ALA A 485 -16.76 -15.55 3.31
N TYR A 486 -17.86 -16.34 3.25
CA TYR A 486 -19.11 -15.95 2.60
C TYR A 486 -19.71 -14.68 3.21
N ASP A 487 -19.79 -14.60 4.55
CA ASP A 487 -20.39 -13.45 5.23
C ASP A 487 -19.61 -12.15 4.95
N VAL A 488 -18.29 -12.23 4.91
CA VAL A 488 -17.44 -11.09 4.56
C VAL A 488 -17.68 -10.63 3.14
N ILE A 489 -17.65 -11.53 2.17
CA ILE A 489 -17.87 -11.17 0.76
C ILE A 489 -19.28 -10.66 0.56
N LYS A 490 -20.27 -11.22 1.24
CA LYS A 490 -21.65 -10.73 1.25
C LYS A 490 -21.71 -9.27 1.72
N ALA A 491 -21.11 -8.96 2.85
CA ALA A 491 -21.09 -7.60 3.40
C ALA A 491 -20.44 -6.59 2.42
N ILE A 492 -19.32 -6.94 1.78
CA ILE A 492 -18.63 -6.11 0.79
C ILE A 492 -19.51 -5.87 -0.43
N ARG A 493 -20.14 -6.93 -0.96
CA ARG A 493 -20.98 -6.87 -2.16
C ARG A 493 -22.29 -6.14 -1.90
N GLU A 494 -22.91 -6.32 -0.74
CA GLU A 494 -24.08 -5.53 -0.29
C GLU A 494 -23.74 -4.04 -0.15
N ARG A 495 -22.59 -3.69 0.46
CA ARG A 495 -22.08 -2.32 0.52
C ARG A 495 -21.91 -1.71 -0.88
N ALA A 496 -21.47 -2.49 -1.83
CA ALA A 496 -21.31 -2.06 -3.22
C ALA A 496 -22.66 -1.86 -3.95
N GLY A 497 -23.77 -2.33 -3.40
CA GLY A 497 -25.09 -2.29 -4.02
C GLY A 497 -25.35 -3.40 -5.03
N LEU A 498 -24.64 -4.53 -4.91
CA LEU A 498 -24.92 -5.72 -5.71
C LEU A 498 -26.12 -6.51 -5.18
N GLY A 499 -26.74 -7.32 -6.03
CA GLY A 499 -28.01 -7.98 -5.71
C GLY A 499 -29.20 -7.04 -5.77
N THR A 500 -29.09 -5.93 -6.53
CA THR A 500 -30.13 -4.92 -6.70
C THR A 500 -30.50 -4.73 -8.17
N ASP A 501 -31.68 -4.14 -8.41
CA ASP A 501 -32.11 -3.72 -9.73
C ASP A 501 -31.47 -2.39 -10.20
N ALA A 502 -31.84 -1.89 -11.36
CA ALA A 502 -31.34 -0.63 -11.91
C ALA A 502 -31.70 0.60 -11.05
N MET A 503 -32.70 0.53 -10.19
CA MET A 503 -33.11 1.58 -9.25
C MET A 503 -32.44 1.42 -7.88
N GLY A 504 -31.62 0.38 -7.69
CA GLY A 504 -30.96 0.06 -6.41
C GLY A 504 -31.86 -0.64 -5.40
N LEU A 505 -33.00 -1.17 -5.82
CA LEU A 505 -33.88 -1.93 -4.95
C LEU A 505 -33.39 -3.40 -4.89
N PRO A 506 -33.42 -4.05 -3.72
CA PRO A 506 -33.00 -5.44 -3.58
C PRO A 506 -33.80 -6.36 -4.51
N LEU A 507 -33.10 -7.23 -5.22
CA LEU A 507 -33.73 -8.30 -5.98
C LEU A 507 -34.29 -9.36 -5.04
N PRO A 508 -35.40 -10.07 -5.41
CA PRO A 508 -35.99 -11.14 -4.57
C PRO A 508 -34.98 -12.26 -4.24
N GLU A 509 -34.12 -12.60 -5.19
CA GLU A 509 -33.01 -13.58 -5.04
C GLU A 509 -31.74 -12.99 -4.45
N GLY A 510 -31.70 -11.66 -4.22
CA GLY A 510 -30.49 -10.98 -3.75
C GLY A 510 -29.30 -11.17 -4.70
N ASP A 511 -28.12 -11.40 -4.16
CA ASP A 511 -26.92 -11.71 -4.92
C ASP A 511 -26.78 -13.22 -5.16
N ALA A 512 -27.56 -13.74 -6.09
CA ALA A 512 -27.58 -15.18 -6.39
C ALA A 512 -26.22 -15.71 -6.93
N TYR A 513 -25.38 -14.85 -7.52
CA TYR A 513 -24.05 -15.27 -7.97
C TYR A 513 -23.13 -15.59 -6.81
N LEU A 514 -23.20 -14.85 -5.71
CA LEU A 514 -22.47 -15.17 -4.49
C LEU A 514 -22.83 -16.56 -3.96
N ASP A 515 -24.12 -16.91 -3.96
CA ASP A 515 -24.58 -18.24 -3.54
C ASP A 515 -24.12 -19.35 -4.51
N ASP A 516 -24.15 -19.09 -5.82
CA ASP A 516 -23.60 -20.00 -6.84
C ASP A 516 -22.09 -20.25 -6.59
N CYS A 517 -21.33 -19.22 -6.23
CA CYS A 517 -19.88 -19.33 -5.92
C CYS A 517 -19.65 -20.06 -4.58
N ALA A 518 -20.47 -19.81 -3.57
CA ALA A 518 -20.30 -20.42 -2.25
C ALA A 518 -20.58 -21.93 -2.21
N ALA A 519 -21.14 -22.49 -3.27
CA ALA A 519 -21.29 -23.94 -3.43
C ALA A 519 -19.98 -24.65 -3.85
N ASP A 520 -18.95 -23.89 -4.28
CA ASP A 520 -17.68 -24.41 -4.79
C ASP A 520 -16.51 -23.56 -4.29
N LYS A 521 -15.57 -24.16 -3.55
CA LYS A 521 -14.41 -23.47 -2.98
C LYS A 521 -13.57 -22.75 -4.05
N ALA A 522 -13.38 -23.33 -5.23
CA ALA A 522 -12.57 -22.72 -6.29
C ALA A 522 -13.28 -21.49 -6.88
N LYS A 523 -14.58 -21.57 -7.16
CA LYS A 523 -15.37 -20.42 -7.61
C LYS A 523 -15.39 -19.31 -6.57
N MET A 524 -15.50 -19.66 -5.29
CA MET A 524 -15.43 -18.69 -4.21
C MET A 524 -14.04 -18.03 -4.13
N THR A 525 -12.97 -18.78 -4.38
CA THR A 525 -11.59 -18.21 -4.47
C THR A 525 -11.51 -17.18 -5.59
N ASP A 526 -12.05 -17.48 -6.77
CA ASP A 526 -12.04 -16.54 -7.90
C ASP A 526 -12.87 -15.29 -7.61
N LEU A 527 -14.03 -15.45 -6.96
CA LEU A 527 -14.86 -14.33 -6.53
C LEU A 527 -14.14 -13.44 -5.50
N ILE A 528 -13.52 -14.04 -4.47
CA ILE A 528 -12.75 -13.30 -3.44
C ILE A 528 -11.60 -12.51 -4.10
N ARG A 529 -10.87 -13.13 -5.02
CA ARG A 529 -9.77 -12.46 -5.75
C ARG A 529 -10.30 -11.30 -6.61
N ASN A 530 -11.45 -11.46 -7.23
CA ASN A 530 -12.07 -10.40 -8.02
C ASN A 530 -12.58 -9.25 -7.14
N GLU A 531 -13.22 -9.55 -6.01
CA GLU A 531 -13.64 -8.52 -5.04
C GLU A 531 -12.43 -7.76 -4.48
N ARG A 532 -11.33 -8.46 -4.19
CA ARG A 532 -10.08 -7.84 -3.77
C ARG A 532 -9.50 -6.94 -4.86
N ARG A 533 -9.52 -7.36 -6.13
CA ARG A 533 -9.11 -6.56 -7.29
C ARG A 533 -9.90 -5.26 -7.39
N ILE A 534 -11.23 -5.32 -7.28
CA ILE A 534 -12.10 -4.14 -7.39
C ILE A 534 -11.94 -3.21 -6.18
N GLU A 535 -12.05 -3.74 -4.97
CA GLU A 535 -12.02 -2.95 -3.73
C GLU A 535 -10.68 -2.25 -3.50
N LEU A 536 -9.57 -2.93 -3.78
CA LEU A 536 -8.22 -2.43 -3.56
C LEU A 536 -7.54 -1.93 -4.85
N SER A 537 -8.32 -1.74 -5.92
CA SER A 537 -7.80 -1.20 -7.19
C SER A 537 -7.11 0.14 -7.00
N PHE A 538 -6.01 0.35 -7.69
CA PHE A 538 -5.20 1.57 -7.64
C PHE A 538 -4.70 1.95 -6.24
N GLU A 539 -4.53 0.95 -5.36
CA GLU A 539 -3.92 1.08 -4.04
C GLU A 539 -2.60 0.30 -3.97
N ASN A 540 -1.94 0.09 -5.09
CA ASN A 540 -0.67 -0.65 -5.21
C ASN A 540 -0.74 -2.11 -4.72
N LYS A 541 -1.89 -2.78 -4.86
CA LYS A 541 -2.08 -4.17 -4.39
C LYS A 541 -2.04 -5.20 -5.52
N ARG A 542 -2.56 -4.87 -6.72
CA ARG A 542 -2.77 -5.82 -7.81
C ARG A 542 -1.50 -6.57 -8.22
N PHE A 543 -0.39 -5.86 -8.42
CA PHE A 543 0.89 -6.46 -8.81
C PHE A 543 1.35 -7.54 -7.83
N TRP A 544 1.27 -7.25 -6.54
CA TRP A 544 1.66 -8.17 -5.48
C TRP A 544 0.70 -9.35 -5.35
N ASP A 545 -0.59 -9.12 -5.49
CA ASP A 545 -1.62 -10.15 -5.47
C ASP A 545 -1.46 -11.14 -6.64
N MET A 546 -1.24 -10.66 -7.87
CA MET A 546 -1.00 -11.52 -9.02
C MET A 546 0.21 -12.44 -8.81
N ARG A 547 1.30 -11.90 -8.28
CA ARG A 547 2.53 -12.65 -8.00
C ARG A 547 2.33 -13.71 -6.91
N ARG A 548 1.80 -13.33 -5.76
CA ARG A 548 1.58 -14.27 -4.65
C ARG A 548 0.54 -15.36 -4.96
N TRP A 549 -0.39 -15.09 -5.88
CA TRP A 549 -1.36 -16.07 -6.38
C TRP A 549 -0.83 -16.90 -7.56
N LEU A 550 0.36 -16.62 -8.08
CA LEU A 550 0.93 -17.23 -9.28
C LEU A 550 0.04 -17.07 -10.52
N LEU A 551 -0.62 -15.92 -10.63
CA LEU A 551 -1.38 -15.55 -11.83
C LEU A 551 -0.43 -15.10 -12.94
N LYS A 552 -0.93 -15.12 -14.17
CA LYS A 552 -0.19 -14.59 -15.32
C LYS A 552 0.03 -13.09 -15.19
N LEU A 553 1.22 -12.63 -15.54
CA LEU A 553 1.61 -11.23 -15.57
C LEU A 553 1.63 -10.67 -17.01
N ASP A 554 1.58 -11.53 -18.03
CA ASP A 554 1.79 -11.21 -19.43
C ASP A 554 0.49 -11.05 -20.25
N ASP A 555 -0.66 -10.94 -19.61
CA ASP A 555 -1.91 -10.69 -20.31
C ASP A 555 -1.88 -9.32 -21.02
N THR A 556 -2.29 -9.31 -22.30
CA THR A 556 -2.38 -8.09 -23.09
C THR A 556 -3.37 -7.13 -22.47
N VAL A 557 -2.97 -5.86 -22.33
CA VAL A 557 -3.84 -4.80 -21.86
C VAL A 557 -4.70 -4.30 -23.01
N GLU A 558 -6.01 -4.37 -22.81
CA GLU A 558 -7.02 -3.90 -23.76
C GLU A 558 -7.58 -2.53 -23.38
N GLY A 559 -8.13 -1.87 -24.38
CA GLY A 559 -8.91 -0.64 -24.27
C GLY A 559 -10.22 -0.72 -25.03
N MET A 560 -11.01 0.34 -24.94
CA MET A 560 -12.26 0.50 -25.69
C MET A 560 -12.16 1.72 -26.59
N ARG A 561 -12.16 1.51 -27.89
CA ARG A 561 -12.35 2.52 -28.89
C ARG A 561 -13.84 2.69 -29.13
N ILE A 562 -14.31 3.93 -29.19
CA ILE A 562 -15.73 4.26 -29.34
C ILE A 562 -15.86 5.24 -30.49
N ASP A 563 -16.55 4.80 -31.56
CA ASP A 563 -16.81 5.58 -32.77
C ASP A 563 -18.29 5.91 -32.87
N LYS A 564 -18.64 7.01 -33.54
CA LYS A 564 -20.04 7.28 -33.92
C LYS A 564 -20.40 6.48 -35.16
N ILE A 565 -21.59 5.89 -35.16
CA ILE A 565 -22.17 5.20 -36.32
C ILE A 565 -22.65 6.21 -37.37
N ASP A 566 -23.31 7.31 -36.92
CA ASP A 566 -23.82 8.38 -37.74
C ASP A 566 -23.36 9.71 -37.15
N ASP A 567 -22.44 10.40 -37.83
CA ASP A 567 -21.84 11.65 -37.36
C ASP A 567 -22.84 12.79 -37.20
N SER A 568 -24.00 12.73 -37.91
CA SER A 568 -25.04 13.74 -37.82
C SER A 568 -25.90 13.66 -36.57
N LYS A 569 -25.80 12.55 -35.80
CA LYS A 569 -26.61 12.32 -34.60
C LYS A 569 -25.80 12.52 -33.33
N ASP A 570 -26.49 12.70 -32.21
CA ASP A 570 -25.90 12.76 -30.87
C ASP A 570 -25.21 11.42 -30.49
N PRO A 571 -24.19 11.48 -29.63
CA PRO A 571 -23.47 10.28 -29.16
C PRO A 571 -24.27 9.54 -28.08
N THR A 572 -25.43 9.03 -28.44
CA THR A 572 -26.25 8.13 -27.61
C THR A 572 -25.79 6.67 -27.78
N PRO A 573 -26.06 5.76 -26.85
CA PRO A 573 -25.68 4.34 -26.99
C PRO A 573 -26.08 3.73 -28.32
N ASP A 574 -27.25 4.06 -28.86
CA ASP A 574 -27.75 3.57 -30.15
C ASP A 574 -26.94 4.07 -31.35
N ASN A 575 -26.14 5.15 -31.18
CA ASN A 575 -25.32 5.76 -32.21
C ASN A 575 -23.82 5.59 -31.94
N LEU A 576 -23.44 4.68 -31.06
CA LEU A 576 -22.04 4.41 -30.74
C LEU A 576 -21.69 2.95 -31.05
N GLU A 577 -20.53 2.77 -31.65
CA GLU A 577 -19.91 1.46 -31.85
C GLU A 577 -18.73 1.30 -30.89
N TYR A 578 -18.71 0.19 -30.17
CA TYR A 578 -17.72 -0.12 -29.15
C TYR A 578 -16.79 -1.23 -29.65
N THR A 579 -15.51 -0.90 -29.90
CA THR A 579 -14.52 -1.83 -30.41
C THR A 579 -13.40 -2.03 -29.39
N ARG A 580 -13.16 -3.28 -29.00
CA ARG A 580 -11.97 -3.63 -28.18
C ARG A 580 -10.69 -3.46 -28.99
N ILE A 581 -9.69 -2.85 -28.38
CA ILE A 581 -8.37 -2.67 -29.00
C ILE A 581 -7.28 -3.17 -28.08
N ASN A 582 -6.23 -3.74 -28.67
CA ASN A 582 -5.00 -4.05 -27.96
C ASN A 582 -4.20 -2.76 -27.76
N VAL A 583 -3.94 -2.39 -26.51
CA VAL A 583 -3.24 -1.15 -26.14
C VAL A 583 -1.76 -1.41 -25.89
N GLU A 584 -1.45 -2.47 -25.17
CA GLU A 584 -0.08 -2.78 -24.76
C GLU A 584 0.09 -4.27 -24.46
N SER A 585 1.11 -4.88 -25.05
CA SER A 585 1.50 -6.25 -24.72
C SER A 585 2.40 -6.23 -23.49
N ARG A 586 2.08 -7.06 -22.50
CA ARG A 586 2.93 -7.31 -21.35
C ARG A 586 4.01 -8.32 -21.70
N VAL A 587 5.21 -8.10 -21.20
CA VAL A 587 6.37 -8.97 -21.45
C VAL A 587 6.95 -9.41 -20.11
N TYR A 588 6.38 -10.48 -19.59
CA TYR A 588 6.82 -11.11 -18.35
C TYR A 588 7.08 -12.60 -18.59
N ASP A 589 8.11 -13.13 -17.93
CA ASP A 589 8.33 -14.58 -17.87
C ASP A 589 7.65 -15.14 -16.61
N ASN A 590 6.47 -15.71 -16.80
CA ASN A 590 5.66 -16.25 -15.70
C ASN A 590 6.33 -17.44 -14.97
N SER A 591 7.40 -18.01 -15.52
CA SER A 591 8.10 -19.14 -14.90
C SER A 591 8.92 -18.74 -13.67
N TYR A 592 9.34 -17.46 -13.56
CA TYR A 592 10.13 -16.99 -12.43
C TYR A 592 9.82 -15.56 -11.95
N GLN A 593 9.23 -14.69 -12.77
CA GLN A 593 8.98 -13.29 -12.42
C GLN A 593 7.83 -13.09 -11.41
N CYS A 594 7.21 -14.18 -10.98
CA CYS A 594 6.40 -14.17 -9.74
C CYS A 594 7.23 -13.85 -8.49
N TYR A 595 8.56 -14.06 -8.53
CA TYR A 595 9.51 -13.64 -7.49
C TYR A 595 10.34 -12.46 -8.01
N GLY A 596 10.61 -11.45 -7.16
CA GLY A 596 11.43 -10.31 -7.56
C GLY A 596 12.92 -10.61 -7.42
N PRO A 597 13.78 -9.92 -8.17
CA PRO A 597 15.23 -10.14 -8.09
C PRO A 597 15.82 -9.55 -6.80
N ILE A 598 16.90 -10.17 -6.31
CA ILE A 598 17.87 -9.47 -5.45
C ILE A 598 18.62 -8.50 -6.37
N PRO A 599 18.91 -7.24 -5.93
CA PRO A 599 19.65 -6.29 -6.75
C PRO A 599 20.99 -6.86 -7.22
N LYS A 600 21.28 -6.75 -8.51
CA LYS A 600 22.48 -7.36 -9.12
C LYS A 600 23.78 -6.84 -8.49
N GLY A 601 23.86 -5.56 -8.19
CA GLY A 601 25.02 -4.98 -7.55
C GLY A 601 25.34 -5.62 -6.19
N GLU A 602 24.30 -6.01 -5.43
CA GLU A 602 24.46 -6.71 -4.16
C GLU A 602 24.96 -8.15 -4.35
N VAL A 603 24.36 -8.89 -5.29
CA VAL A 603 24.81 -10.27 -5.60
C VAL A 603 26.24 -10.32 -6.12
N LEU A 604 26.65 -9.32 -6.90
CA LEU A 604 28.03 -9.22 -7.39
C LEU A 604 29.02 -8.85 -6.29
N ARG A 605 28.59 -8.08 -5.29
CA ARG A 605 29.44 -7.64 -4.18
C ARG A 605 29.59 -8.71 -3.11
N TRP A 606 28.55 -9.48 -2.83
CA TRP A 606 28.44 -10.37 -1.69
C TRP A 606 28.25 -11.82 -2.13
N SER A 607 29.28 -12.67 -2.01
CA SER A 607 29.30 -14.04 -2.52
C SER A 607 28.29 -14.99 -1.84
N ASN A 608 27.87 -14.67 -0.60
CA ASN A 608 26.89 -15.46 0.15
C ASN A 608 25.45 -15.10 -0.22
N LEU A 609 25.23 -14.02 -0.99
CA LEU A 609 23.91 -13.52 -1.35
C LEU A 609 23.40 -14.21 -2.62
N LYS A 610 22.60 -15.27 -2.47
CA LYS A 610 22.01 -16.02 -3.60
C LYS A 610 20.93 -15.23 -4.32
N GLN A 611 20.93 -15.27 -5.65
CA GLN A 611 19.85 -14.72 -6.48
C GLN A 611 18.62 -15.63 -6.47
N ASN A 612 17.44 -15.07 -6.71
CA ASN A 612 16.24 -15.85 -7.02
C ASN A 612 16.37 -16.51 -8.40
N LYS A 613 15.85 -17.73 -8.52
CA LYS A 613 15.90 -18.54 -9.73
C LYS A 613 15.40 -17.77 -10.95
N GLY A 614 16.10 -17.89 -12.08
CA GLY A 614 15.76 -17.24 -13.35
C GLY A 614 16.30 -15.82 -13.52
N TRP A 615 16.65 -15.12 -12.44
CA TRP A 615 17.28 -13.80 -12.50
C TRP A 615 18.80 -13.89 -12.70
N LYS A 616 19.36 -12.90 -13.45
CA LYS A 616 20.80 -12.86 -13.80
C LYS A 616 21.45 -11.57 -13.29
#